data_7cf780bb6814f0110108e77e43367855
#
_entry.id   7cf780bb6814f0110108e77e43367855
#
_cell.length_a   1.000
_cell.length_b   1.000
_cell.length_c   1.000
_cell.angle_alpha   90.00
_cell.angle_beta   90.00
_cell.angle_gamma   90.00
#
_symmetry.space_group_name_H-M   'P 1'
#
loop_
_entity.id
_entity.type
_entity.pdbx_description
1 polymer ?
#
loop_
_entity_poly.entity_id
_entity_poly.type
_entity_poly.pdbx_seq_one_letter_code
_entity_poly.pdbx_strand_id
1 'polypeptide(L)'
;RKITHKSLKKCGVLIFDTDSFDEKNMEKAGYKTDNPFTELGISETIQLVPVALTSLTQKSLEDFGMDNKAVVRCKNMFALGLICWLFNRPLEQAIHFLGGKFGKKPDLLKANTKVLTDGYNYGNNLHLNISTFEVNRAENLPKGRYTIIAGNKATALGLIAAAKKSG
;
A
#
# COMPACT_ATOMS: atom_id res chain seq x y z
N ARG A 1 8.36 -11.30 -4.77
CA ARG A 1 8.92 -12.04 -5.94
C ARG A 1 10.27 -11.43 -6.31
N LYS A 2 11.24 -12.26 -6.72
CA LYS A 2 12.61 -11.86 -7.14
C LYS A 2 12.68 -10.75 -8.23
N ILE A 3 11.59 -10.42 -8.87
CA ILE A 3 11.54 -9.48 -10.00
C ILE A 3 11.34 -8.02 -9.55
N THR A 4 10.66 -7.79 -8.44
CA THR A 4 10.24 -6.43 -8.03
C THR A 4 11.43 -5.55 -7.58
N HIS A 5 12.50 -6.15 -7.02
CA HIS A 5 13.66 -5.39 -6.55
C HIS A 5 14.41 -4.64 -7.66
N LYS A 6 14.34 -5.13 -8.93
CA LYS A 6 14.98 -4.48 -10.09
C LYS A 6 14.42 -3.08 -10.39
N SER A 7 13.23 -2.78 -9.89
CA SER A 7 12.58 -1.47 -10.07
C SER A 7 12.89 -0.48 -8.94
N LEU A 8 13.57 -0.93 -7.89
CA LEU A 8 13.93 -0.07 -6.76
C LEU A 8 15.10 0.84 -7.15
N LYS A 9 14.95 2.12 -6.88
CA LYS A 9 16.03 3.10 -7.05
C LYS A 9 16.98 3.04 -5.86
N LYS A 10 18.25 3.39 -6.08
CA LYS A 10 19.21 3.61 -4.97
C LYS A 10 18.63 4.61 -3.97
N CYS A 11 18.88 4.39 -2.71
CA CYS A 11 18.33 5.17 -1.59
C CYS A 11 16.79 5.13 -1.47
N GLY A 12 16.13 4.16 -2.14
CA GLY A 12 14.71 3.92 -1.98
C GLY A 12 14.37 3.25 -0.65
N VAL A 13 13.09 3.29 -0.28
CA VAL A 13 12.55 2.63 0.91
C VAL A 13 11.81 1.36 0.49
N LEU A 14 12.12 0.24 1.13
CA LEU A 14 11.43 -1.03 0.95
C LEU A 14 10.72 -1.42 2.25
N ILE A 15 9.40 -1.26 2.27
CA ILE A 15 8.55 -1.75 3.36
C ILE A 15 8.21 -3.20 3.05
N PHE A 16 8.42 -4.11 3.99
CA PHE A 16 8.13 -5.52 3.80
C PHE A 16 7.43 -6.12 5.02
N ASP A 17 6.56 -7.09 4.75
CA ASP A 17 5.77 -7.79 5.78
C ASP A 17 6.60 -8.92 6.40
N THR A 18 7.05 -8.74 7.63
CA THR A 18 7.86 -9.73 8.35
C THR A 18 7.09 -11.01 8.65
N ASP A 19 5.78 -10.95 8.81
CA ASP A 19 4.93 -12.12 9.04
C ASP A 19 4.92 -13.08 7.83
N SER A 20 5.33 -12.59 6.66
CA SER A 20 5.41 -13.39 5.44
C SER A 20 6.80 -13.99 5.18
N PHE A 21 7.78 -13.70 6.04
CA PHE A 21 9.17 -14.15 5.93
C PHE A 21 9.47 -15.34 6.85
N ASP A 22 8.53 -16.27 6.96
CA ASP A 22 8.76 -17.54 7.62
C ASP A 22 9.61 -18.47 6.73
N GLU A 23 10.27 -19.44 7.36
CA GLU A 23 11.16 -20.39 6.71
C GLU A 23 10.50 -21.12 5.52
N LYS A 24 9.24 -21.53 5.67
CA LYS A 24 8.46 -22.21 4.63
C LYS A 24 8.18 -21.33 3.41
N ASN A 25 7.90 -20.04 3.61
CA ASN A 25 7.67 -19.10 2.53
C ASN A 25 8.99 -18.70 1.84
N MET A 26 10.07 -18.62 2.60
CA MET A 26 11.41 -18.36 2.07
C MET A 26 11.88 -19.51 1.18
N GLU A 27 11.72 -20.75 1.63
CA GLU A 27 12.02 -21.96 0.85
C GLU A 27 11.20 -22.01 -0.45
N LYS A 28 9.87 -21.79 -0.37
CA LYS A 28 8.99 -21.72 -1.55
C LYS A 28 9.39 -20.63 -2.54
N ALA A 29 9.94 -19.53 -2.06
CA ALA A 29 10.44 -18.44 -2.89
C ALA A 29 11.81 -18.74 -3.49
N GLY A 30 12.47 -19.85 -3.08
CA GLY A 30 13.76 -20.29 -3.55
C GLY A 30 14.92 -19.45 -3.01
N TYR A 31 14.77 -18.88 -1.82
CA TYR A 31 15.89 -18.28 -1.08
C TYR A 31 16.64 -19.33 -0.30
N LYS A 32 17.97 -19.20 -0.24
CA LYS A 32 18.88 -20.14 0.42
C LYS A 32 19.37 -19.64 1.77
N THR A 33 19.13 -18.37 2.07
CA THR A 33 19.59 -17.70 3.29
C THR A 33 18.39 -17.14 4.08
N ASP A 34 18.58 -16.96 5.37
CA ASP A 34 17.57 -16.35 6.25
C ASP A 34 17.33 -14.87 5.94
N ASN A 35 18.22 -14.25 5.18
CA ASN A 35 18.11 -12.86 4.76
C ASN A 35 18.10 -12.72 3.22
N PRO A 36 16.91 -12.66 2.60
CA PRO A 36 16.78 -12.53 1.15
C PRO A 36 17.33 -11.21 0.60
N PHE A 37 17.45 -10.18 1.41
CA PHE A 37 17.93 -8.87 0.98
C PHE A 37 19.43 -8.87 0.75
N THR A 38 20.17 -9.64 1.56
CA THR A 38 21.61 -9.87 1.35
C THR A 38 21.82 -10.70 0.09
N GLU A 39 21.06 -11.79 -0.12
CA GLU A 39 21.13 -12.61 -1.34
C GLU A 39 20.85 -11.78 -2.61
N LEU A 40 19.97 -10.81 -2.53
CA LEU A 40 19.62 -9.92 -3.64
C LEU A 40 20.56 -8.71 -3.80
N GLY A 41 21.51 -8.51 -2.87
CA GLY A 41 22.46 -7.40 -2.91
C GLY A 41 21.82 -6.02 -2.74
N ILE A 42 20.64 -5.93 -2.07
CA ILE A 42 19.89 -4.68 -1.93
C ILE A 42 20.01 -4.05 -0.54
N SER A 43 20.50 -4.78 0.45
CA SER A 43 20.57 -4.34 1.84
C SER A 43 21.44 -3.10 2.06
N GLU A 44 22.44 -2.86 1.22
CA GLU A 44 23.38 -1.73 1.34
C GLU A 44 22.91 -0.47 0.61
N THR A 45 21.97 -0.60 -0.33
CA THR A 45 21.58 0.51 -1.21
C THR A 45 20.17 0.99 -0.97
N ILE A 46 19.38 0.28 -0.16
CA ILE A 46 17.95 0.50 0.05
C ILE A 46 17.68 0.48 1.56
N GLN A 47 16.86 1.41 2.02
CA GLN A 47 16.41 1.44 3.40
C GLN A 47 15.33 0.39 3.61
N LEU A 48 15.61 -0.60 4.46
CA LEU A 48 14.70 -1.69 4.78
C LEU A 48 13.82 -1.30 5.97
N VAL A 49 12.50 -1.45 5.81
CA VAL A 49 11.50 -1.17 6.85
C VAL A 49 10.70 -2.44 7.14
N PRO A 50 11.10 -3.19 8.17
CA PRO A 50 10.37 -4.40 8.60
C PRO A 50 9.06 -3.99 9.30
N VAL A 51 7.95 -4.61 8.90
CA VAL A 51 6.63 -4.37 9.50
C VAL A 51 5.87 -5.69 9.59
N ALA A 52 5.43 -6.07 10.78
CA ALA A 52 4.60 -7.25 11.01
C ALA A 52 3.12 -6.93 10.66
N LEU A 53 2.83 -6.77 9.35
CA LEU A 53 1.55 -6.25 8.87
C LEU A 53 0.35 -7.09 9.31
N THR A 54 0.47 -8.40 9.30
CA THR A 54 -0.62 -9.31 9.69
C THR A 54 -0.88 -9.24 11.18
N SER A 55 0.16 -9.38 12.00
CA SER A 55 0.09 -9.30 13.45
C SER A 55 -0.43 -7.96 13.95
N LEU A 56 0.05 -6.86 13.37
CA LEU A 56 -0.40 -5.50 13.69
C LEU A 56 -1.87 -5.28 13.29
N THR A 57 -2.31 -5.83 12.15
CA THR A 57 -3.72 -5.78 11.73
C THR A 57 -4.61 -6.57 12.69
N GLN A 58 -4.17 -7.75 13.12
CA GLN A 58 -4.89 -8.56 14.11
C GLN A 58 -5.04 -7.80 15.42
N LYS A 59 -3.97 -7.20 15.92
CA LYS A 59 -3.98 -6.37 17.13
C LYS A 59 -4.91 -5.16 16.98
N SER A 60 -4.93 -4.49 15.83
CA SER A 60 -5.82 -3.36 15.55
C SER A 60 -7.30 -3.72 15.66
N LEU A 61 -7.67 -4.97 15.38
CA LEU A 61 -9.05 -5.44 15.30
C LEU A 61 -9.42 -6.48 16.35
N GLU A 62 -8.61 -6.65 17.41
CA GLU A 62 -8.87 -7.66 18.46
C GLU A 62 -10.24 -7.49 19.13
N ASP A 63 -10.70 -6.24 19.32
CA ASP A 63 -11.97 -5.92 19.95
C ASP A 63 -13.17 -5.89 18.97
N PHE A 64 -12.96 -6.16 17.67
CA PHE A 64 -14.02 -6.06 16.66
C PHE A 64 -14.87 -7.34 16.52
N GLY A 65 -14.49 -8.44 17.16
CA GLY A 65 -15.21 -9.72 17.06
C GLY A 65 -15.28 -10.31 15.66
N MET A 66 -14.37 -9.91 14.76
CA MET A 66 -14.31 -10.37 13.38
C MET A 66 -13.59 -11.71 13.25
N ASP A 67 -14.01 -12.52 12.28
CA ASP A 67 -13.28 -13.75 11.95
C ASP A 67 -11.88 -13.45 11.39
N ASN A 68 -10.93 -14.35 11.59
CA ASN A 68 -9.54 -14.15 11.20
C ASN A 68 -9.33 -13.89 9.70
N LYS A 69 -10.18 -14.50 8.83
CA LYS A 69 -10.09 -14.26 7.38
C LYS A 69 -10.53 -12.84 7.03
N ALA A 70 -11.54 -12.31 7.70
CA ALA A 70 -11.99 -10.93 7.51
C ALA A 70 -10.94 -9.93 8.01
N VAL A 71 -10.32 -10.20 9.17
CA VAL A 71 -9.22 -9.40 9.72
C VAL A 71 -8.05 -9.32 8.75
N VAL A 72 -7.55 -10.47 8.27
CA VAL A 72 -6.41 -10.52 7.34
C VAL A 72 -6.69 -9.78 6.03
N ARG A 73 -7.95 -9.72 5.58
CA ARG A 73 -8.33 -8.92 4.39
C ARG A 73 -8.16 -7.42 4.59
N CYS A 74 -8.17 -6.94 5.83
CA CYS A 74 -7.94 -5.53 6.14
C CYS A 74 -6.45 -5.14 6.12
N LYS A 75 -5.52 -6.10 6.06
CA LYS A 75 -4.06 -5.88 6.10
C LYS A 75 -3.56 -4.81 5.13
N ASN A 76 -4.13 -4.77 3.92
CA ASN A 76 -3.73 -3.79 2.91
C ASN A 76 -4.05 -2.34 3.34
N MET A 77 -5.01 -2.14 4.26
CA MET A 77 -5.31 -0.80 4.78
C MET A 77 -4.23 -0.34 5.76
N PHE A 78 -3.64 -1.26 6.53
CA PHE A 78 -2.48 -0.92 7.37
C PHE A 78 -1.31 -0.45 6.51
N ALA A 79 -0.98 -1.22 5.47
CA ALA A 79 0.08 -0.84 4.53
C ALA A 79 -0.22 0.51 3.83
N LEU A 80 -1.48 0.76 3.44
CA LEU A 80 -1.88 2.02 2.85
C LEU A 80 -1.72 3.19 3.83
N GLY A 81 -2.09 3.02 5.10
CA GLY A 81 -1.88 4.02 6.14
C GLY A 81 -0.41 4.38 6.31
N LEU A 82 0.46 3.37 6.37
CA LEU A 82 1.90 3.57 6.44
C LEU A 82 2.47 4.28 5.20
N ILE A 83 1.96 3.98 4.01
CA ILE A 83 2.34 4.68 2.77
C ILE A 83 1.84 6.13 2.81
N CYS A 84 0.64 6.39 3.29
CA CYS A 84 0.14 7.76 3.45
C CYS A 84 1.05 8.57 4.37
N TRP A 85 1.48 8.00 5.49
CA TRP A 85 2.46 8.63 6.37
C TRP A 85 3.79 8.89 5.65
N LEU A 86 4.35 7.88 4.98
CA LEU A 86 5.65 7.99 4.30
C LEU A 86 5.68 9.10 3.23
N PHE A 87 4.55 9.33 2.55
CA PHE A 87 4.39 10.35 1.51
C PHE A 87 3.68 11.61 1.99
N ASN A 88 3.57 11.80 3.30
CA ASN A 88 2.90 12.95 3.93
C ASN A 88 1.50 13.22 3.31
N ARG A 89 0.72 12.14 3.11
CA ARG A 89 -0.63 12.21 2.53
C ARG A 89 -1.69 12.16 3.61
N PRO A 90 -2.66 13.10 3.59
CA PRO A 90 -3.78 13.07 4.52
C PRO A 90 -4.68 11.85 4.27
N LEU A 91 -5.29 11.32 5.34
CA LEU A 91 -6.13 10.12 5.27
C LEU A 91 -7.55 10.37 4.75
N GLU A 92 -8.01 11.61 4.70
CA GLU A 92 -9.41 11.99 4.40
C GLU A 92 -9.88 11.42 3.06
N GLN A 93 -9.02 11.46 2.03
CA GLN A 93 -9.37 10.92 0.71
C GLN A 93 -9.51 9.40 0.72
N ALA A 94 -8.63 8.71 1.46
CA ALA A 94 -8.70 7.26 1.61
C ALA A 94 -9.95 6.86 2.41
N ILE A 95 -10.27 7.57 3.49
CA ILE A 95 -11.47 7.35 4.30
C ILE A 95 -12.73 7.61 3.48
N HIS A 96 -12.77 8.68 2.71
CA HIS A 96 -13.88 8.97 1.80
C HIS A 96 -14.10 7.85 0.77
N PHE A 97 -13.03 7.36 0.18
CA PHE A 97 -13.08 6.22 -0.75
C PHE A 97 -13.61 4.95 -0.07
N LEU A 98 -13.16 4.66 1.16
CA LEU A 98 -13.67 3.53 1.94
C LEU A 98 -15.17 3.67 2.23
N GLY A 99 -15.64 4.89 2.54
CA GLY A 99 -17.07 5.21 2.70
C GLY A 99 -17.88 4.85 1.47
N GLY A 100 -17.42 5.24 0.29
CA GLY A 100 -18.06 4.88 -0.98
C GLY A 100 -18.08 3.37 -1.25
N LYS A 101 -17.01 2.66 -0.89
CA LYS A 101 -16.86 1.22 -1.14
C LYS A 101 -17.60 0.34 -0.13
N PHE A 102 -17.55 0.70 1.15
CA PHE A 102 -18.05 -0.12 2.25
C PHE A 102 -19.22 0.52 3.01
N GLY A 103 -19.79 1.63 2.53
CA GLY A 103 -20.87 2.35 3.23
C GLY A 103 -22.10 1.49 3.57
N LYS A 104 -22.38 0.45 2.77
CA LYS A 104 -23.44 -0.52 3.04
C LYS A 104 -23.08 -1.60 4.08
N LYS A 105 -21.83 -1.60 4.59
CA LYS A 105 -21.29 -2.58 5.55
C LYS A 105 -20.54 -1.83 6.65
N PRO A 106 -21.26 -1.24 7.63
CA PRO A 106 -20.69 -0.30 8.59
C PRO A 106 -19.55 -0.89 9.42
N ASP A 107 -19.64 -2.16 9.81
CA ASP A 107 -18.57 -2.81 10.59
C ASP A 107 -17.29 -2.98 9.78
N LEU A 108 -17.43 -3.32 8.49
CA LEU A 108 -16.30 -3.42 7.58
C LEU A 108 -15.67 -2.05 7.28
N LEU A 109 -16.50 -1.00 7.19
CA LEU A 109 -16.03 0.37 7.04
C LEU A 109 -15.25 0.81 8.28
N LYS A 110 -15.79 0.60 9.48
CA LYS A 110 -15.13 0.92 10.75
C LYS A 110 -13.80 0.18 10.88
N ALA A 111 -13.77 -1.14 10.62
CA ALA A 111 -12.57 -1.95 10.69
C ALA A 111 -11.47 -1.46 9.72
N ASN A 112 -11.81 -1.24 8.45
CA ASN A 112 -10.85 -0.76 7.46
C ASN A 112 -10.33 0.65 7.77
N THR A 113 -11.20 1.54 8.28
CA THR A 113 -10.81 2.90 8.68
C THR A 113 -9.88 2.85 9.90
N LYS A 114 -10.19 2.02 10.90
CA LYS A 114 -9.33 1.83 12.07
C LYS A 114 -7.94 1.36 11.66
N VAL A 115 -7.86 0.28 10.88
CA VAL A 115 -6.59 -0.30 10.42
C VAL A 115 -5.77 0.68 9.58
N LEU A 116 -6.44 1.48 8.73
CA LEU A 116 -5.79 2.55 7.96
C LEU A 116 -5.16 3.60 8.88
N THR A 117 -5.90 4.05 9.88
CA THR A 117 -5.45 5.05 10.86
C THR A 117 -4.31 4.50 11.70
N ASP A 118 -4.41 3.25 12.15
CA ASP A 118 -3.38 2.60 12.95
C ASP A 118 -2.06 2.43 12.15
N GLY A 119 -2.17 2.11 10.85
CA GLY A 119 -1.00 2.06 9.97
C GLY A 119 -0.32 3.42 9.81
N TYR A 120 -1.06 4.50 9.71
CA TYR A 120 -0.54 5.86 9.68
C TYR A 120 0.16 6.22 10.99
N ASN A 121 -0.50 5.96 12.12
CA ASN A 121 0.03 6.24 13.45
C ASN A 121 1.26 5.39 13.77
N TYR A 122 1.29 4.15 13.28
CA TYR A 122 2.47 3.31 13.37
C TYR A 122 3.69 3.96 12.69
N GLY A 123 3.50 4.56 11.52
CA GLY A 123 4.54 5.33 10.84
C GLY A 123 5.07 6.48 11.69
N ASN A 124 4.19 7.27 12.32
CA ASN A 124 4.59 8.36 13.22
C ASN A 124 5.41 7.88 14.44
N ASN A 125 5.17 6.64 14.89
CA ASN A 125 5.85 6.04 16.03
C ASN A 125 7.09 5.22 15.64
N LEU A 126 7.36 5.09 14.34
CA LEU A 126 8.58 4.47 13.86
C LEU A 126 9.76 5.42 14.14
N HIS A 127 10.54 5.12 15.18
CA HIS A 127 11.79 5.83 15.51
C HIS A 127 12.94 5.45 14.56
N LEU A 128 12.62 5.12 13.32
CA LEU A 128 13.62 4.89 12.28
C LEU A 128 13.96 6.26 11.66
N ASN A 129 15.24 6.48 11.36
CA ASN A 129 15.70 7.66 10.61
C ASN A 129 15.23 7.58 9.14
N ILE A 130 13.89 7.49 8.95
CA ILE A 130 13.27 7.46 7.65
C ILE A 130 12.77 8.87 7.34
N SER A 131 13.30 9.46 6.30
CA SER A 131 12.76 10.71 5.77
C SER A 131 11.42 10.44 5.09
N THR A 132 10.41 11.21 5.46
CA THR A 132 9.15 11.22 4.70
C THR A 132 9.35 11.92 3.36
N PHE A 133 8.57 11.52 2.36
CA PHE A 133 8.62 12.10 1.03
C PHE A 133 7.49 13.08 0.83
N GLU A 134 7.75 14.17 0.14
CA GLU A 134 6.73 15.08 -0.34
C GLU A 134 6.62 14.97 -1.86
N VAL A 135 5.40 14.75 -2.35
CA VAL A 135 5.10 14.71 -3.77
C VAL A 135 4.42 16.01 -4.16
N ASN A 136 5.20 16.90 -4.73
CA ASN A 136 4.70 18.19 -5.22
C ASN A 136 3.79 18.00 -6.43
N ARG A 137 2.93 18.99 -6.66
CA ARG A 137 2.09 19.03 -7.87
C ARG A 137 3.02 19.16 -9.11
N ALA A 138 2.69 18.43 -10.17
CA ALA A 138 3.42 18.54 -11.43
C ALA A 138 3.24 19.96 -12.00
N GLU A 139 4.33 20.71 -12.14
CA GLU A 139 4.31 22.10 -12.59
C GLU A 139 3.99 22.24 -14.07
N ASN A 140 4.34 21.22 -14.87
CA ASN A 140 4.25 21.23 -16.33
C ASN A 140 2.93 20.68 -16.89
N LEU A 141 1.95 20.38 -16.04
CA LEU A 141 0.64 19.91 -16.49
C LEU A 141 -0.34 21.07 -16.63
N PRO A 142 -1.10 21.15 -17.73
CA PRO A 142 -2.17 22.12 -17.88
C PRO A 142 -3.13 22.06 -16.69
N LYS A 143 -3.70 23.21 -16.31
CA LYS A 143 -4.74 23.22 -15.26
C LYS A 143 -5.94 22.40 -15.73
N GLY A 144 -6.37 21.43 -14.93
CA GLY A 144 -7.49 20.58 -15.31
C GLY A 144 -7.81 19.52 -14.24
N ARG A 145 -8.89 18.79 -14.48
CA ARG A 145 -9.29 17.63 -13.68
C ARG A 145 -8.77 16.38 -14.35
N TYR A 146 -7.89 15.67 -13.69
CA TYR A 146 -7.29 14.42 -14.17
C TYR A 146 -7.89 13.23 -13.44
N THR A 147 -8.09 12.12 -14.14
CA THR A 147 -8.61 10.88 -13.58
C THR A 147 -7.78 9.71 -14.08
N ILE A 148 -7.39 8.81 -13.19
CA ILE A 148 -6.76 7.55 -13.57
C ILE A 148 -7.86 6.61 -14.07
N ILE A 149 -7.68 6.09 -15.29
CA ILE A 149 -8.60 5.13 -15.90
C ILE A 149 -7.84 3.87 -16.36
N ALA A 150 -8.49 2.72 -16.27
CA ALA A 150 -7.95 1.48 -16.83
C ALA A 150 -7.93 1.55 -18.38
N GLY A 151 -6.95 0.88 -19.01
CA GLY A 151 -6.77 0.88 -20.46
C GLY A 151 -8.04 0.52 -21.23
N ASN A 152 -8.75 -0.53 -20.83
CA ASN A 152 -10.02 -0.93 -21.45
C ASN A 152 -11.07 0.19 -21.42
N LYS A 153 -11.17 0.93 -20.30
CA LYS A 153 -12.07 2.09 -20.20
C LYS A 153 -11.63 3.24 -21.11
N ALA A 154 -10.34 3.47 -21.21
CA ALA A 154 -9.78 4.49 -22.12
C ALA A 154 -10.10 4.16 -23.59
N THR A 155 -9.93 2.89 -24.01
CA THR A 155 -10.29 2.41 -25.34
C THR A 155 -11.77 2.62 -25.63
N ALA A 156 -12.66 2.22 -24.70
CA ALA A 156 -14.10 2.40 -24.88
C ALA A 156 -14.49 3.89 -25.04
N LEU A 157 -13.92 4.77 -24.22
CA LEU A 157 -14.14 6.21 -24.34
C LEU A 157 -13.60 6.77 -25.65
N GLY A 158 -12.44 6.28 -26.11
CA GLY A 158 -11.85 6.67 -27.42
C GLY A 158 -12.75 6.28 -28.60
N LEU A 159 -13.30 5.08 -28.59
CA LEU A 159 -14.24 4.60 -29.61
C LEU A 159 -15.53 5.45 -29.63
N ILE A 160 -16.10 5.77 -28.47
CA ILE A 160 -17.28 6.65 -28.37
C ILE A 160 -16.96 8.05 -28.92
N ALA A 161 -15.80 8.59 -28.59
CA ALA A 161 -15.39 9.90 -29.08
C ALA A 161 -15.18 9.91 -30.60
N ALA A 162 -14.59 8.84 -31.15
CA ALA A 162 -14.40 8.68 -32.60
C ALA A 162 -15.74 8.57 -33.32
N ALA A 163 -16.66 7.74 -32.83
CA ALA A 163 -18.00 7.59 -33.38
C ALA A 163 -18.79 8.92 -33.41
N LYS A 164 -18.66 9.74 -32.36
CA LYS A 164 -19.30 11.07 -32.33
C LYS A 164 -18.71 12.07 -33.34
N LYS A 165 -17.45 11.87 -33.76
CA LYS A 165 -16.81 12.75 -34.75
C LYS A 165 -17.05 12.31 -36.18
N SER A 166 -17.31 11.03 -36.39
CA SER A 166 -17.54 10.49 -37.76
C SER A 166 -18.98 10.63 -38.24
N GLY A 167 -19.90 11.13 -37.40
CA GLY A 167 -21.35 11.28 -37.72
C GLY A 167 -22.09 10.00 -37.38
#